data_7aca4a98f009a37d80a0bfbac67c43e5
#
_entry.id   7aca4a98f009a37d80a0bfbac67c43e5
#
_cell.length_a   1.000
_cell.length_b   1.000
_cell.length_c   1.000
_cell.angle_alpha   90.00
_cell.angle_beta   90.00
_cell.angle_gamma   90.00
#
_symmetry.space_group_name_H-M   'P 1'
#
loop_
_entity.id
_entity.type
_entity.pdbx_description
1 polymer ?
#
loop_
_entity_poly.entity_id
_entity_poly.type
_entity_poly.pdbx_seq_one_letter_code
_entity_poly.pdbx_strand_id
1 'polypeptide(L)'
;MKSILIPIIILISIVTSCSRPADFASQRKAMVEQQVLWRGVTDRKVLDALLAVPREEFVLPQFKDKAYADLEVPIGLEQTLDRPYEDAFIAQSLKLKTTDKVFEVGTGGGYLTAILAKLANEVYTIDIVPELAQAASARFVKLGYANIQVKAGDGYAGWVEHAPFDAIVFTCSPDEIPKPLIEQLAEGGRMILPLGGEKKFQELLLYTKKNGKLEGPVRLAAATFVPMKGKILEK
;
A
#
# COMPACT_ATOMS: atom_id res chain seq x y z
N MET A 1 13.50 78.10 -21.13
CA MET A 1 13.09 77.05 -20.16
C MET A 1 13.41 75.69 -20.77
N LYS A 2 14.49 75.03 -20.29
CA LYS A 2 14.90 73.69 -20.77
C LYS A 2 14.30 72.67 -19.79
N SER A 3 13.38 71.86 -20.27
CA SER A 3 12.80 70.73 -19.51
C SER A 3 13.80 69.56 -19.45
N ILE A 4 14.23 69.20 -18.25
CA ILE A 4 15.05 68.03 -17.99
C ILE A 4 14.13 66.85 -17.80
N LEU A 5 14.13 65.87 -18.74
CA LEU A 5 13.48 64.56 -18.56
C LEU A 5 14.44 63.65 -17.75
N ILE A 6 13.97 63.26 -16.56
CA ILE A 6 14.67 62.24 -15.73
C ILE A 6 14.13 60.86 -16.14
N PRO A 7 14.94 59.92 -16.58
CA PRO A 7 14.47 58.55 -16.87
C PRO A 7 14.19 57.80 -15.58
N ILE A 8 12.95 57.31 -15.42
CA ILE A 8 12.58 56.41 -14.36
C ILE A 8 13.10 55.01 -14.70
N ILE A 9 14.13 54.58 -14.01
CA ILE A 9 14.64 53.20 -14.12
C ILE A 9 13.76 52.34 -13.22
N ILE A 10 12.88 51.53 -13.83
CA ILE A 10 12.10 50.50 -13.14
C ILE A 10 13.02 49.29 -12.89
N LEU A 11 13.41 49.14 -11.64
CA LEU A 11 14.18 47.98 -11.19
C LEU A 11 13.20 46.80 -11.06
N ILE A 12 13.12 45.92 -12.03
CA ILE A 12 12.35 44.66 -11.95
C ILE A 12 13.17 43.70 -11.08
N SER A 13 12.79 43.58 -9.82
CA SER A 13 13.32 42.55 -8.92
C SER A 13 12.75 41.20 -9.36
N ILE A 14 13.56 40.39 -10.04
CA ILE A 14 13.23 38.99 -10.31
C ILE A 14 13.36 38.25 -8.98
N VAL A 15 12.23 38.03 -8.32
CA VAL A 15 12.14 37.12 -7.18
C VAL A 15 12.24 35.69 -7.73
N THR A 16 13.44 35.16 -7.81
CA THR A 16 13.66 33.74 -8.00
C THR A 16 13.11 33.01 -6.78
N SER A 17 11.92 32.46 -6.91
CA SER A 17 11.34 31.56 -5.91
C SER A 17 12.23 30.30 -5.88
N CYS A 18 13.19 30.29 -4.97
CA CYS A 18 13.96 29.10 -4.65
C CYS A 18 13.02 28.19 -3.86
N SER A 19 12.30 27.28 -4.55
CA SER A 19 11.52 26.25 -3.88
C SER A 19 12.50 25.39 -3.07
N ARG A 20 12.40 25.43 -1.76
CA ARG A 20 13.13 24.49 -0.90
C ARG A 20 12.80 23.07 -1.33
N PRO A 21 13.79 22.17 -1.41
CA PRO A 21 13.51 20.76 -1.61
C PRO A 21 12.45 20.28 -0.62
N ALA A 22 11.50 19.51 -1.08
CA ALA A 22 10.46 18.98 -0.20
C ALA A 22 11.11 18.16 0.92
N ASP A 23 10.86 18.54 2.17
CA ASP A 23 11.34 17.80 3.34
C ASP A 23 10.42 16.59 3.59
N PHE A 24 10.63 15.56 2.80
CA PHE A 24 9.86 14.32 2.90
C PHE A 24 10.06 13.59 4.22
N ALA A 25 11.22 13.74 4.86
CA ALA A 25 11.49 13.11 6.14
C ALA A 25 10.59 13.67 7.25
N SER A 26 10.49 15.02 7.35
CA SER A 26 9.57 15.67 8.30
C SER A 26 8.11 15.39 7.99
N GLN A 27 7.72 15.36 6.70
CA GLN A 27 6.34 15.02 6.30
C GLN A 27 5.99 13.58 6.68
N ARG A 28 6.89 12.62 6.47
CA ARG A 28 6.73 11.21 6.87
C ARG A 28 6.54 11.07 8.36
N LYS A 29 7.37 11.76 9.15
CA LYS A 29 7.26 11.77 10.60
C LYS A 29 5.90 12.33 11.04
N ALA A 30 5.49 13.46 10.50
CA ALA A 30 4.20 14.07 10.80
C ALA A 30 3.02 13.15 10.44
N MET A 31 3.08 12.48 9.26
CA MET A 31 2.10 11.47 8.85
C MET A 31 1.98 10.35 9.89
N VAL A 32 3.11 9.78 10.33
CA VAL A 32 3.09 8.68 11.30
C VAL A 32 2.52 9.14 12.65
N GLU A 33 2.93 10.31 13.14
CA GLU A 33 2.49 10.84 14.43
C GLU A 33 1.02 11.28 14.40
N GLN A 34 0.60 12.05 13.38
CA GLN A 34 -0.67 12.76 13.38
C GLN A 34 -1.81 12.01 12.67
N GLN A 35 -1.49 11.11 11.72
CA GLN A 35 -2.53 10.41 10.96
C GLN A 35 -2.64 8.94 11.37
N VAL A 36 -1.54 8.31 11.79
CA VAL A 36 -1.47 6.88 12.05
C VAL A 36 -1.57 6.57 13.55
N LEU A 37 -0.63 7.10 14.34
CA LEU A 37 -0.59 6.86 15.78
C LEU A 37 -1.85 7.38 16.50
N TRP A 38 -2.33 8.56 16.13
CA TRP A 38 -3.54 9.17 16.74
C TRP A 38 -4.81 8.37 16.47
N ARG A 39 -4.84 7.57 15.41
CA ARG A 39 -5.96 6.68 15.09
C ARG A 39 -5.82 5.27 15.68
N GLY A 40 -4.87 5.05 16.60
CA GLY A 40 -4.75 3.80 17.35
C GLY A 40 -3.85 2.75 16.71
N VAL A 41 -3.06 3.06 15.69
CA VAL A 41 -1.98 2.18 15.27
C VAL A 41 -0.79 2.40 16.20
N THR A 42 -0.56 1.45 17.10
CA THR A 42 0.42 1.58 18.19
C THR A 42 1.55 0.54 18.13
N ASP A 43 1.47 -0.42 17.23
CA ASP A 43 2.55 -1.41 17.03
C ASP A 43 3.83 -0.71 16.60
N ARG A 44 4.84 -0.75 17.46
CA ARG A 44 6.10 -0.08 17.24
C ARG A 44 6.80 -0.50 15.97
N LYS A 45 6.74 -1.80 15.62
CA LYS A 45 7.36 -2.32 14.40
C LYS A 45 6.70 -1.71 13.15
N VAL A 46 5.38 -1.57 13.17
CA VAL A 46 4.63 -0.94 12.06
C VAL A 46 4.97 0.54 11.95
N LEU A 47 5.02 1.27 13.07
CA LEU A 47 5.41 2.68 13.05
C LEU A 47 6.84 2.87 12.53
N ASP A 48 7.77 2.01 12.96
CA ASP A 48 9.16 2.04 12.50
C ASP A 48 9.26 1.69 10.99
N ALA A 49 8.47 0.73 10.50
CA ALA A 49 8.38 0.42 9.08
C ALA A 49 7.88 1.61 8.25
N LEU A 50 6.81 2.28 8.70
CA LEU A 50 6.30 3.50 8.05
C LEU A 50 7.33 4.64 8.02
N LEU A 51 8.11 4.81 9.09
CA LEU A 51 9.19 5.80 9.13
C LEU A 51 10.34 5.44 8.19
N ALA A 52 10.60 4.15 7.95
CA ALA A 52 11.67 3.67 7.09
C ALA A 52 11.32 3.67 5.60
N VAL A 53 10.03 3.47 5.25
CA VAL A 53 9.59 3.36 3.84
C VAL A 53 9.30 4.72 3.24
N PRO A 54 10.02 5.16 2.19
CA PRO A 54 9.85 6.47 1.56
C PRO A 54 8.61 6.48 0.65
N ARG A 55 7.43 6.83 1.19
CA ARG A 55 6.16 6.77 0.46
C ARG A 55 6.16 7.60 -0.83
N GLU A 56 6.94 8.69 -0.90
CA GLU A 56 7.13 9.53 -2.08
C GLU A 56 7.75 8.79 -3.28
N GLU A 57 8.36 7.63 -3.05
CA GLU A 57 8.88 6.78 -4.13
C GLU A 57 7.81 5.84 -4.72
N PHE A 58 6.64 5.75 -4.10
CA PHE A 58 5.54 4.87 -4.50
C PHE A 58 4.40 5.60 -5.21
N VAL A 59 4.48 6.90 -5.35
CA VAL A 59 3.53 7.74 -6.10
C VAL A 59 4.13 8.21 -7.42
N LEU A 60 3.27 8.64 -8.33
CA LEU A 60 3.72 9.25 -9.60
C LEU A 60 4.43 10.59 -9.32
N PRO A 61 5.39 11.01 -10.16
CA PRO A 61 6.19 12.23 -9.95
C PRO A 61 5.38 13.49 -9.66
N GLN A 62 4.24 13.67 -10.36
CA GLN A 62 3.34 14.83 -10.21
C GLN A 62 2.54 14.83 -8.90
N PHE A 63 2.56 13.75 -8.14
CA PHE A 63 1.84 13.61 -6.86
C PHE A 63 2.77 13.46 -5.65
N LYS A 64 4.07 13.68 -5.82
CA LYS A 64 5.03 13.56 -4.70
C LYS A 64 4.74 14.52 -3.55
N ASP A 65 4.19 15.68 -3.84
CA ASP A 65 3.74 16.66 -2.85
C ASP A 65 2.57 16.17 -1.99
N LYS A 66 1.80 15.19 -2.50
CA LYS A 66 0.65 14.57 -1.82
C LYS A 66 0.98 13.23 -1.15
N ALA A 67 2.21 12.75 -1.29
CA ALA A 67 2.59 11.42 -0.81
C ALA A 67 2.28 11.17 0.67
N TYR A 68 2.34 12.20 1.50
CA TYR A 68 2.13 12.12 2.94
C TYR A 68 0.81 12.72 3.43
N ALA A 69 -0.07 13.11 2.52
CA ALA A 69 -1.41 13.56 2.86
C ALA A 69 -2.33 12.37 3.21
N ASP A 70 -3.34 12.61 4.04
CA ASP A 70 -4.34 11.58 4.43
C ASP A 70 -5.41 11.41 3.34
N LEU A 71 -4.97 10.97 2.18
CA LEU A 71 -5.81 10.74 1.02
C LEU A 71 -5.26 9.60 0.14
N GLU A 72 -6.12 9.05 -0.68
CA GLU A 72 -5.73 8.15 -1.76
C GLU A 72 -4.99 8.93 -2.85
N VAL A 73 -3.89 8.36 -3.37
CA VAL A 73 -3.06 9.01 -4.39
C VAL A 73 -3.11 8.20 -5.68
N PRO A 74 -3.47 8.81 -6.83
CA PRO A 74 -3.46 8.10 -8.10
C PRO A 74 -2.08 7.56 -8.46
N ILE A 75 -2.03 6.28 -8.89
CA ILE A 75 -0.81 5.60 -9.36
C ILE A 75 -0.85 5.28 -10.86
N GLY A 76 -1.91 5.71 -11.56
CA GLY A 76 -2.17 5.40 -12.96
C GLY A 76 -3.07 4.18 -13.14
N LEU A 77 -3.48 3.94 -14.40
CA LEU A 77 -4.29 2.77 -14.77
C LEU A 77 -5.56 2.61 -13.93
N GLU A 78 -6.20 3.74 -13.59
CA GLU A 78 -7.40 3.80 -12.73
C GLU A 78 -7.22 3.20 -11.33
N GLN A 79 -5.96 3.12 -10.84
CA GLN A 79 -5.64 2.62 -9.51
C GLN A 79 -5.10 3.74 -8.62
N THR A 80 -5.26 3.54 -7.32
CA THR A 80 -4.79 4.46 -6.28
C THR A 80 -3.89 3.74 -5.28
N LEU A 81 -3.03 4.50 -4.64
CA LEU A 81 -2.35 4.11 -3.41
C LEU A 81 -3.27 4.46 -2.24
N ASP A 82 -3.53 3.52 -1.36
CA ASP A 82 -4.41 3.70 -0.21
C ASP A 82 -3.91 4.78 0.75
N ARG A 83 -4.76 5.22 1.66
CA ARG A 83 -4.37 6.18 2.70
C ARG A 83 -3.31 5.58 3.62
N PRO A 84 -2.36 6.38 4.12
CA PRO A 84 -1.32 5.87 5.03
C PRO A 84 -1.85 5.11 6.24
N TYR A 85 -2.97 5.57 6.78
CA TYR A 85 -3.62 4.91 7.92
C TYR A 85 -4.14 3.52 7.58
N GLU A 86 -4.72 3.33 6.40
CA GLU A 86 -5.30 2.06 5.96
C GLU A 86 -4.20 0.98 5.84
N ASP A 87 -3.10 1.31 5.16
CA ASP A 87 -1.92 0.44 5.06
C ASP A 87 -1.36 0.07 6.44
N ALA A 88 -1.23 1.06 7.33
CA ALA A 88 -0.73 0.86 8.68
C ALA A 88 -1.66 -0.01 9.54
N PHE A 89 -2.97 0.21 9.43
CA PHE A 89 -3.98 -0.54 10.16
C PHE A 89 -4.05 -2.01 9.71
N ILE A 90 -3.97 -2.26 8.41
CA ILE A 90 -3.85 -3.62 7.85
C ILE A 90 -2.59 -4.30 8.37
N ALA A 91 -1.43 -3.64 8.26
CA ALA A 91 -0.15 -4.19 8.69
C ALA A 91 -0.15 -4.54 10.20
N GLN A 92 -0.68 -3.66 11.06
CA GLN A 92 -0.82 -3.93 12.50
C GLN A 92 -1.76 -5.11 12.78
N SER A 93 -2.87 -5.19 12.06
CA SER A 93 -3.89 -6.22 12.27
C SER A 93 -3.40 -7.61 11.90
N LEU A 94 -2.44 -7.73 10.98
CA LEU A 94 -1.78 -8.98 10.61
C LEU A 94 -0.88 -9.54 11.72
N LYS A 95 -0.39 -8.71 12.67
CA LYS A 95 0.50 -9.12 13.77
C LYS A 95 1.67 -9.97 13.27
N LEU A 96 2.37 -9.48 12.24
CA LEU A 96 3.45 -10.22 11.58
C LEU A 96 4.65 -10.48 12.49
N LYS A 97 5.29 -11.61 12.25
CA LYS A 97 6.58 -11.99 12.83
C LYS A 97 7.66 -11.86 11.76
N THR A 98 8.88 -11.60 12.16
CA THR A 98 10.04 -11.52 11.25
C THR A 98 10.37 -12.86 10.54
N THR A 99 9.72 -13.93 10.94
CA THR A 99 9.82 -15.25 10.32
C THR A 99 8.69 -15.55 9.33
N ASP A 100 7.65 -14.71 9.29
CA ASP A 100 6.45 -14.95 8.51
C ASP A 100 6.71 -14.79 7.01
N LYS A 101 6.00 -15.59 6.23
CA LYS A 101 5.88 -15.52 4.78
C LYS A 101 4.52 -14.91 4.44
N VAL A 102 4.50 -13.83 3.70
CA VAL A 102 3.28 -13.07 3.36
C VAL A 102 2.95 -13.18 1.89
N PHE A 103 1.68 -13.36 1.56
CA PHE A 103 1.16 -13.23 0.20
C PHE A 103 0.19 -12.05 0.10
N GLU A 104 0.41 -11.19 -0.87
CA GLU A 104 -0.42 -10.00 -1.14
C GLU A 104 -1.09 -10.14 -2.51
N VAL A 105 -2.40 -9.90 -2.54
CA VAL A 105 -3.21 -9.84 -3.76
C VAL A 105 -3.52 -8.38 -4.07
N GLY A 106 -2.89 -7.84 -5.11
CA GLY A 106 -2.92 -6.44 -5.50
C GLY A 106 -1.66 -5.69 -5.06
N THR A 107 -0.60 -5.73 -5.88
CA THR A 107 0.65 -4.99 -5.61
C THR A 107 0.44 -3.48 -5.69
N GLY A 108 -0.32 -3.03 -6.70
CA GLY A 108 -0.55 -1.62 -6.96
C GLY A 108 0.74 -0.80 -7.05
N GLY A 109 0.82 0.25 -6.25
CA GLY A 109 2.03 1.06 -6.12
C GLY A 109 3.15 0.37 -5.33
N GLY A 110 2.86 -0.67 -4.54
CA GLY A 110 3.82 -1.44 -3.76
C GLY A 110 4.17 -0.85 -2.38
N TYR A 111 3.45 0.15 -1.91
CA TYR A 111 3.78 0.76 -0.61
C TYR A 111 3.45 -0.17 0.57
N LEU A 112 2.25 -0.77 0.59
CA LEU A 112 1.92 -1.78 1.60
C LEU A 112 2.89 -2.97 1.51
N THR A 113 3.20 -3.46 0.30
CA THR A 113 4.21 -4.51 0.08
C THR A 113 5.53 -4.18 0.75
N ALA A 114 6.01 -2.92 0.59
CA ALA A 114 7.27 -2.46 1.18
C ALA A 114 7.21 -2.39 2.72
N ILE A 115 6.06 -2.02 3.30
CA ILE A 115 5.83 -2.06 4.75
C ILE A 115 5.86 -3.51 5.24
N LEU A 116 5.13 -4.42 4.58
CA LEU A 116 5.10 -5.85 4.91
C LEU A 116 6.50 -6.46 4.87
N ALA A 117 7.32 -6.07 3.89
CA ALA A 117 8.70 -6.55 3.76
C ALA A 117 9.63 -6.09 4.89
N LYS A 118 9.29 -5.01 5.62
CA LYS A 118 10.00 -4.63 6.85
C LYS A 118 9.57 -5.43 8.07
N LEU A 119 8.43 -6.11 8.00
CA LEU A 119 7.80 -6.81 9.13
C LEU A 119 7.93 -8.33 9.04
N ALA A 120 8.13 -8.87 7.83
CA ALA A 120 8.12 -10.29 7.53
C ALA A 120 9.47 -10.77 6.96
N ASN A 121 9.64 -12.09 6.86
CA ASN A 121 10.82 -12.71 6.25
C ASN A 121 10.79 -12.57 4.72
N GLU A 122 9.66 -12.92 4.10
CA GLU A 122 9.44 -12.90 2.66
C GLU A 122 8.07 -12.36 2.33
N VAL A 123 7.96 -11.58 1.25
CA VAL A 123 6.70 -11.09 0.71
C VAL A 123 6.59 -11.49 -0.75
N TYR A 124 5.51 -12.16 -1.08
CA TYR A 124 5.09 -12.52 -2.42
C TYR A 124 3.89 -11.66 -2.77
N THR A 125 3.93 -10.96 -3.89
CA THR A 125 2.85 -10.08 -4.29
C THR A 125 2.50 -10.28 -5.75
N ILE A 126 1.21 -10.23 -6.07
CA ILE A 126 0.69 -10.43 -7.41
C ILE A 126 -0.22 -9.27 -7.82
N ASP A 127 -0.08 -8.81 -9.04
CA ASP A 127 -0.98 -7.80 -9.61
C ASP A 127 -1.51 -8.27 -10.97
N ILE A 128 -2.82 -8.10 -11.17
CA ILE A 128 -3.47 -8.45 -12.43
C ILE A 128 -3.13 -7.49 -13.56
N VAL A 129 -2.65 -6.28 -13.23
CA VAL A 129 -2.19 -5.26 -14.17
C VAL A 129 -0.67 -5.41 -14.37
N PRO A 130 -0.20 -5.97 -15.51
CA PRO A 130 1.21 -6.29 -15.70
C PRO A 130 2.14 -5.08 -15.58
N GLU A 131 1.68 -3.92 -16.01
CA GLU A 131 2.43 -2.67 -15.96
C GLU A 131 2.69 -2.21 -14.51
N LEU A 132 1.71 -2.39 -13.61
CA LEU A 132 1.88 -2.09 -12.18
C LEU A 132 2.84 -3.09 -11.54
N ALA A 133 2.69 -4.38 -11.80
CA ALA A 133 3.60 -5.40 -11.30
C ALA A 133 5.05 -5.13 -11.73
N GLN A 134 5.27 -4.80 -13.01
CA GLN A 134 6.59 -4.47 -13.54
C GLN A 134 7.18 -3.20 -12.90
N ALA A 135 6.36 -2.14 -12.79
CA ALA A 135 6.80 -0.89 -12.19
C ALA A 135 7.13 -1.06 -10.69
N ALA A 136 6.33 -1.83 -9.95
CA ALA A 136 6.58 -2.14 -8.55
C ALA A 136 7.87 -2.97 -8.39
N SER A 137 8.06 -4.01 -9.19
CA SER A 137 9.28 -4.82 -9.18
C SER A 137 10.54 -3.98 -9.40
N ALA A 138 10.55 -3.11 -10.42
CA ALA A 138 11.66 -2.21 -10.68
C ALA A 138 11.93 -1.25 -9.51
N ARG A 139 10.85 -0.76 -8.87
CA ARG A 139 10.93 0.10 -7.69
C ARG A 139 11.55 -0.62 -6.50
N PHE A 140 11.14 -1.84 -6.22
CA PHE A 140 11.71 -2.62 -5.12
C PHE A 140 13.20 -2.89 -5.31
N VAL A 141 13.64 -3.23 -6.52
CA VAL A 141 15.06 -3.37 -6.86
C VAL A 141 15.82 -2.07 -6.62
N LYS A 142 15.30 -0.93 -7.12
CA LYS A 142 15.89 0.41 -6.91
C LYS A 142 16.02 0.75 -5.43
N LEU A 143 15.03 0.38 -4.60
CA LEU A 143 15.00 0.68 -3.17
C LEU A 143 15.72 -0.37 -2.31
N GLY A 144 16.32 -1.41 -2.91
CA GLY A 144 17.14 -2.40 -2.24
C GLY A 144 16.35 -3.46 -1.44
N TYR A 145 15.09 -3.74 -1.80
CA TYR A 145 14.33 -4.84 -1.21
C TYR A 145 14.78 -6.17 -1.81
N ALA A 146 15.34 -7.05 -0.98
CA ALA A 146 15.79 -8.37 -1.38
C ALA A 146 14.79 -9.51 -1.06
N ASN A 147 13.76 -9.21 -0.25
CA ASN A 147 12.79 -10.18 0.26
C ASN A 147 11.38 -10.01 -0.32
N ILE A 148 11.26 -9.31 -1.46
CA ILE A 148 9.99 -9.15 -2.19
C ILE A 148 10.09 -9.87 -3.53
N GLN A 149 9.09 -10.69 -3.85
CA GLN A 149 8.90 -11.29 -5.16
C GLN A 149 7.57 -10.81 -5.75
N VAL A 150 7.63 -10.33 -6.99
CA VAL A 150 6.46 -9.77 -7.71
C VAL A 150 6.12 -10.64 -8.90
N LYS A 151 4.83 -10.93 -9.09
CA LYS A 151 4.30 -11.65 -10.25
C LYS A 151 3.19 -10.84 -10.90
N ALA A 152 3.20 -10.75 -12.22
CA ALA A 152 2.05 -10.29 -12.98
C ALA A 152 1.09 -11.48 -13.21
N GLY A 153 -0.19 -11.32 -12.87
CA GLY A 153 -1.18 -12.38 -13.08
C GLY A 153 -2.41 -12.25 -12.18
N ASP A 154 -3.29 -13.23 -12.30
CA ASP A 154 -4.51 -13.33 -11.52
C ASP A 154 -4.23 -13.87 -10.10
N GLY A 155 -4.54 -13.07 -9.09
CA GLY A 155 -4.37 -13.44 -7.69
C GLY A 155 -5.36 -14.49 -7.17
N TYR A 156 -6.40 -14.84 -7.93
CA TYR A 156 -7.40 -15.85 -7.53
C TYR A 156 -6.78 -17.21 -7.22
N ALA A 157 -5.83 -17.64 -8.04
CA ALA A 157 -5.15 -18.93 -7.88
C ALA A 157 -4.06 -18.91 -6.80
N GLY A 158 -3.66 -17.75 -6.32
CA GLY A 158 -2.55 -17.59 -5.40
C GLY A 158 -1.19 -17.84 -6.06
N TRP A 159 -0.26 -18.35 -5.25
CA TRP A 159 1.10 -18.68 -5.68
C TRP A 159 1.57 -19.99 -5.04
N VAL A 160 1.06 -21.09 -5.61
CA VAL A 160 1.16 -22.45 -5.05
C VAL A 160 2.60 -22.88 -4.75
N GLU A 161 3.55 -22.48 -5.62
CA GLU A 161 4.96 -22.88 -5.51
C GLU A 161 5.65 -22.32 -4.25
N HIS A 162 5.06 -21.28 -3.64
CA HIS A 162 5.59 -20.63 -2.44
C HIS A 162 4.73 -20.84 -1.20
N ALA A 163 3.59 -21.52 -1.35
CA ALA A 163 2.75 -21.88 -0.19
C ALA A 163 3.45 -22.85 0.76
N PRO A 164 3.06 -22.93 2.04
CA PRO A 164 2.03 -22.14 2.67
C PRO A 164 2.50 -20.73 3.08
N PHE A 165 1.53 -19.79 3.26
CA PHE A 165 1.75 -18.44 3.72
C PHE A 165 1.24 -18.24 5.15
N ASP A 166 2.01 -17.56 6.00
CA ASP A 166 1.62 -17.23 7.38
C ASP A 166 0.59 -16.10 7.43
N ALA A 167 0.59 -15.26 6.40
CA ALA A 167 -0.42 -14.22 6.23
C ALA A 167 -0.77 -14.04 4.76
N ILE A 168 -2.07 -13.78 4.48
CA ILE A 168 -2.56 -13.39 3.16
C ILE A 168 -3.31 -12.07 3.32
N VAL A 169 -3.02 -11.09 2.47
CA VAL A 169 -3.67 -9.77 2.48
C VAL A 169 -4.16 -9.42 1.08
N PHE A 170 -5.32 -8.76 1.03
CA PHE A 170 -5.89 -8.26 -0.22
C PHE A 170 -5.98 -6.74 -0.16
N THR A 171 -5.57 -6.10 -1.23
CA THR A 171 -5.77 -4.68 -1.52
C THR A 171 -6.84 -4.46 -2.60
N CYS A 172 -7.62 -5.48 -2.86
CA CYS A 172 -8.79 -5.46 -3.74
C CYS A 172 -9.92 -6.26 -3.09
N SER A 173 -11.16 -5.93 -3.43
CA SER A 173 -12.35 -6.51 -2.80
C SER A 173 -12.94 -7.64 -3.65
N PRO A 174 -12.81 -8.92 -3.25
CA PRO A 174 -13.55 -10.02 -3.87
C PRO A 174 -15.00 -10.07 -3.38
N ASP A 175 -15.88 -10.67 -4.18
CA ASP A 175 -17.26 -10.99 -3.78
C ASP A 175 -17.32 -12.16 -2.78
N GLU A 176 -16.35 -13.05 -2.84
CA GLU A 176 -16.18 -14.21 -1.94
C GLU A 176 -14.68 -14.52 -1.78
N ILE A 177 -14.34 -15.27 -0.73
CA ILE A 177 -12.95 -15.67 -0.49
C ILE A 177 -12.53 -16.76 -1.50
N PRO A 178 -11.47 -16.55 -2.31
CA PRO A 178 -10.99 -17.56 -3.23
C PRO A 178 -10.54 -18.84 -2.50
N LYS A 179 -11.15 -19.97 -2.78
CA LYS A 179 -10.82 -21.25 -2.15
C LYS A 179 -9.34 -21.63 -2.21
N PRO A 180 -8.64 -21.45 -3.36
CA PRO A 180 -7.20 -21.76 -3.43
C PRO A 180 -6.37 -21.01 -2.39
N LEU A 181 -6.77 -19.80 -1.98
CA LEU A 181 -6.04 -19.01 -0.99
C LEU A 181 -6.27 -19.51 0.44
N ILE A 182 -7.44 -20.12 0.71
CA ILE A 182 -7.67 -20.80 1.99
C ILE A 182 -6.74 -22.02 2.11
N GLU A 183 -6.56 -22.76 1.03
CA GLU A 183 -5.66 -23.93 0.99
C GLU A 183 -4.20 -23.52 1.22
N GLN A 184 -3.77 -22.41 0.60
CA GLN A 184 -2.40 -21.88 0.68
C GLN A 184 -2.10 -21.12 1.98
N LEU A 185 -3.11 -20.79 2.80
CA LEU A 185 -2.88 -20.22 4.12
C LEU A 185 -2.36 -21.29 5.09
N ALA A 186 -1.33 -20.98 5.85
CA ALA A 186 -0.77 -21.87 6.87
C ALA A 186 -1.77 -22.11 8.01
N GLU A 187 -1.61 -23.23 8.72
CA GLU A 187 -2.34 -23.44 9.98
C GLU A 187 -1.94 -22.37 11.01
N GLY A 188 -2.92 -21.72 11.64
CA GLY A 188 -2.70 -20.52 12.47
C GLY A 188 -2.44 -19.25 11.66
N GLY A 189 -2.42 -19.32 10.34
CA GLY A 189 -2.22 -18.18 9.44
C GLY A 189 -3.40 -17.20 9.47
N ARG A 190 -3.14 -15.94 9.12
CA ARG A 190 -4.11 -14.83 9.14
C ARG A 190 -4.41 -14.37 7.74
N MET A 191 -5.69 -14.12 7.45
CA MET A 191 -6.12 -13.56 6.17
C MET A 191 -6.90 -12.28 6.42
N ILE A 192 -6.46 -11.18 5.80
CA ILE A 192 -7.18 -9.90 5.82
C ILE A 192 -7.64 -9.58 4.40
N LEU A 193 -8.91 -9.26 4.26
CA LEU A 193 -9.48 -8.86 2.98
C LEU A 193 -10.69 -7.92 3.17
N PRO A 194 -10.88 -6.95 2.25
CA PRO A 194 -12.14 -6.22 2.11
C PRO A 194 -13.13 -7.10 1.35
N LEU A 195 -14.12 -7.66 2.02
CA LEU A 195 -15.13 -8.53 1.40
C LEU A 195 -16.39 -7.74 1.05
N GLY A 196 -16.91 -7.94 -0.16
CA GLY A 196 -18.14 -7.29 -0.65
C GLY A 196 -18.14 -7.00 -2.16
N GLY A 197 -16.98 -7.06 -2.80
CA GLY A 197 -16.88 -6.79 -4.25
C GLY A 197 -17.34 -5.38 -4.64
N GLU A 198 -17.82 -5.23 -5.86
CA GLU A 198 -18.21 -3.92 -6.43
C GLU A 198 -19.59 -3.43 -5.97
N LYS A 199 -20.53 -4.35 -5.73
CA LYS A 199 -21.97 -4.03 -5.59
C LYS A 199 -22.47 -4.04 -4.15
N LYS A 200 -21.62 -4.35 -3.17
CA LYS A 200 -21.99 -4.46 -1.76
C LYS A 200 -21.15 -3.53 -0.91
N PHE A 201 -21.70 -3.20 0.27
CA PHE A 201 -20.91 -2.57 1.30
C PHE A 201 -19.72 -3.47 1.68
N GLN A 202 -18.52 -2.93 1.59
CA GLN A 202 -17.31 -3.70 1.89
C GLN A 202 -16.93 -3.58 3.36
N GLU A 203 -16.53 -4.71 3.92
CA GLU A 203 -16.01 -4.80 5.28
C GLU A 203 -14.60 -5.37 5.25
N LEU A 204 -13.67 -4.72 5.91
CA LEU A 204 -12.34 -5.25 6.14
C LEU A 204 -12.43 -6.32 7.23
N LEU A 205 -12.17 -7.56 6.86
CA LEU A 205 -12.36 -8.75 7.68
C LEU A 205 -11.04 -9.46 7.93
N LEU A 206 -10.87 -9.95 9.16
CA LEU A 206 -9.75 -10.81 9.55
C LEU A 206 -10.26 -12.22 9.85
N TYR A 207 -9.65 -13.19 9.20
CA TYR A 207 -9.82 -14.62 9.44
C TYR A 207 -8.53 -15.24 9.96
N THR A 208 -8.67 -16.33 10.71
CA THR A 208 -7.55 -17.19 11.12
C THR A 208 -7.82 -18.61 10.66
N LYS A 209 -6.85 -19.29 10.07
CA LYS A 209 -7.01 -20.72 9.72
C LYS A 209 -6.81 -21.58 10.93
N LYS A 210 -7.75 -22.49 11.17
CA LYS A 210 -7.68 -23.47 12.26
C LYS A 210 -8.35 -24.78 11.87
N ASN A 211 -7.64 -25.88 12.07
CA ASN A 211 -8.10 -27.20 11.68
C ASN A 211 -8.49 -27.26 10.17
N GLY A 212 -7.70 -26.62 9.30
CA GLY A 212 -7.91 -26.57 7.87
C GLY A 212 -9.04 -25.64 7.40
N LYS A 213 -9.71 -24.90 8.28
CA LYS A 213 -10.85 -24.01 7.95
C LYS A 213 -10.57 -22.59 8.42
N LEU A 214 -11.25 -21.62 7.81
CA LEU A 214 -11.22 -20.24 8.29
C LEU A 214 -12.17 -20.10 9.49
N GLU A 215 -11.65 -19.62 10.62
CA GLU A 215 -12.40 -19.14 11.77
C GLU A 215 -12.53 -17.61 11.70
N GLY A 216 -13.65 -17.09 12.12
CA GLY A 216 -14.02 -15.68 12.06
C GLY A 216 -15.28 -15.47 11.22
N PRO A 217 -15.49 -14.28 10.63
CA PRO A 217 -14.57 -13.14 10.63
C PRO A 217 -14.57 -12.31 11.93
N VAL A 218 -13.43 -11.68 12.19
CA VAL A 218 -13.39 -10.49 13.05
C VAL A 218 -13.53 -9.27 12.12
N ARG A 219 -14.58 -8.48 12.31
CA ARG A 219 -14.77 -7.23 11.57
C ARG A 219 -13.79 -6.18 12.10
N LEU A 220 -12.96 -5.65 11.23
CA LEU A 220 -11.96 -4.62 11.57
C LEU A 220 -12.48 -3.21 11.33
N ALA A 221 -13.04 -2.95 10.13
CA ALA A 221 -13.52 -1.64 9.72
C ALA A 221 -14.52 -1.76 8.54
N ALA A 222 -15.21 -0.67 8.24
CA ALA A 222 -15.77 -0.44 6.90
C ALA A 222 -14.63 -0.23 5.91
N ALA A 223 -14.80 -0.63 4.66
CA ALA A 223 -13.76 -0.59 3.65
C ALA A 223 -14.29 -0.03 2.30
N THR A 224 -13.38 0.51 1.51
CA THR A 224 -13.64 0.89 0.12
C THR A 224 -12.39 0.59 -0.69
N PHE A 225 -12.40 -0.52 -1.40
CA PHE A 225 -11.30 -0.96 -2.24
C PHE A 225 -11.81 -1.22 -3.66
N VAL A 226 -10.91 -1.17 -4.63
CA VAL A 226 -11.23 -1.57 -6.00
C VAL A 226 -11.70 -3.03 -6.03
N PRO A 227 -12.65 -3.41 -6.89
CA PRO A 227 -13.10 -4.79 -6.99
C PRO A 227 -11.97 -5.70 -7.47
N MET A 228 -11.93 -6.93 -6.95
CA MET A 228 -11.03 -7.96 -7.45
C MET A 228 -11.43 -8.33 -8.86
N LYS A 229 -10.47 -8.34 -9.78
CA LYS A 229 -10.64 -8.72 -11.19
C LYS A 229 -10.09 -10.13 -11.44
N GLY A 230 -10.34 -10.64 -12.67
CA GLY A 230 -9.86 -11.95 -13.11
C GLY A 230 -10.90 -13.05 -12.89
N LYS A 231 -10.44 -14.27 -12.65
CA LYS A 231 -11.27 -15.50 -12.59
C LYS A 231 -12.42 -15.45 -11.56
N ILE A 232 -12.34 -14.57 -10.57
CA ILE A 232 -13.43 -14.35 -9.60
C ILE A 232 -14.73 -13.91 -10.28
N LEU A 233 -14.65 -13.29 -11.46
CA LEU A 233 -15.77 -12.76 -12.23
C LEU A 233 -16.31 -13.75 -13.27
N GLU A 234 -15.66 -14.91 -13.46
CA GLU A 234 -16.01 -15.92 -14.47
C GLU A 234 -17.07 -16.94 -13.99
N LYS A 235 -17.95 -16.56 -13.06
CA LYS A 235 -19.00 -17.44 -12.50
C LYS A 235 -20.36 -17.23 -13.14
#